data_27b37e4883e74df41689f36212c32e90
#
_entry.id   27b37e4883e74df41689f36212c32e90
#
_cell.length_a   1.000
_cell.length_b   1.000
_cell.length_c   1.000
_cell.angle_alpha   90.00
_cell.angle_beta   90.00
_cell.angle_gamma   90.00
#
_symmetry.space_group_name_H-M   'P 1'
#
loop_
_entity.id
_entity.type
_entity.pdbx_description
1 polymer ?
#
loop_
_entity_poly.entity_id
_entity_poly.type
_entity_poly.pdbx_seq_one_letter_code
_entity_poly.pdbx_strand_id
1 'polypeptide(L)'
;GSNNVAAPKNISYFMNTRNWWGPLTFIAIISILGVGMIGFQTYNDAPPMAQFVSPKGEVITDKEAIIAGQKVFHKYALMEYGSFFGDGAQRGPDFTAEALHQISVFMQEYKIAQFTQAQGVAPDDLQQKMIAEQIKEELKINRYDKKSNTVMLSDAEAYAFGKLTTYYTDLYIDKNQGDHFPPVGYISDRAEVTNLSAFFFWGAWVCVTDRPGSNYSYTHNWPYDPGSGNTPTSPVILWSVLGLLGFVLACGIVLYYIGQYNQLPN
;
A
#
# COMPACT_ATOMS: atom_id res chain seq x y z
N GLY A 1 43.02 28.68 -44.09
CA GLY A 1 43.31 27.39 -43.47
C GLY A 1 42.13 26.98 -42.59
N SER A 2 41.32 26.05 -43.07
CA SER A 2 40.25 25.47 -42.25
C SER A 2 40.87 24.50 -41.27
N ASN A 3 40.93 24.87 -40.02
CA ASN A 3 41.27 23.94 -38.94
C ASN A 3 40.12 22.93 -38.82
N ASN A 4 40.22 21.79 -39.53
CA ASN A 4 39.40 20.64 -39.26
C ASN A 4 39.80 20.06 -37.90
N VAL A 5 39.17 20.55 -36.84
CA VAL A 5 39.27 19.92 -35.53
C VAL A 5 38.46 18.64 -35.59
N ALA A 6 39.16 17.51 -35.75
CA ALA A 6 38.53 16.20 -35.75
C ALA A 6 37.77 16.02 -34.39
N ALA A 7 36.51 15.61 -34.48
CA ALA A 7 35.72 15.31 -33.29
C ALA A 7 36.45 14.29 -32.40
N PRO A 8 36.48 14.45 -31.08
CA PRO A 8 37.08 13.50 -30.18
C PRO A 8 36.62 12.08 -30.47
N LYS A 9 37.52 11.09 -30.54
CA LYS A 9 37.22 9.70 -30.91
C LYS A 9 36.05 9.08 -30.16
N ASN A 10 35.87 9.45 -28.92
CA ASN A 10 34.73 8.99 -28.08
C ASN A 10 33.38 9.52 -28.58
N ILE A 11 33.29 10.77 -29.05
CA ILE A 11 32.04 11.35 -29.56
C ILE A 11 31.70 10.72 -30.94
N SER A 12 32.67 10.55 -31.82
CA SER A 12 32.45 9.90 -33.11
C SER A 12 31.96 8.43 -32.97
N TYR A 13 32.40 7.74 -31.94
CA TYR A 13 31.92 6.41 -31.62
C TYR A 13 30.41 6.42 -31.27
N PHE A 14 29.95 7.37 -30.43
CA PHE A 14 28.54 7.50 -30.07
C PHE A 14 27.64 8.02 -31.19
N MET A 15 28.17 8.74 -32.16
CA MET A 15 27.41 9.21 -33.31
C MET A 15 27.16 8.10 -34.34
N ASN A 16 27.89 6.99 -34.30
CA ASN A 16 27.64 5.86 -35.18
C ASN A 16 26.54 4.96 -34.61
N THR A 17 25.33 5.04 -35.19
CA THR A 17 24.16 4.27 -34.77
C THR A 17 24.39 2.76 -34.73
N ARG A 18 25.31 2.23 -35.55
CA ARG A 18 25.70 0.80 -35.55
C ARG A 18 26.27 0.36 -34.19
N ASN A 19 26.94 1.27 -33.46
CA ASN A 19 27.55 0.96 -32.18
C ASN A 19 26.51 0.92 -31.02
N TRP A 20 25.29 1.41 -31.27
CA TRP A 20 24.22 1.42 -30.27
C TRP A 20 23.50 0.09 -30.12
N TRP A 21 23.56 -0.77 -31.11
CA TRP A 21 22.88 -2.06 -31.07
C TRP A 21 23.35 -2.96 -29.92
N GLY A 22 24.65 -2.99 -29.64
CA GLY A 22 25.19 -3.76 -28.52
C GLY A 22 24.63 -3.30 -27.16
N PRO A 23 24.86 -2.04 -26.79
CA PRO A 23 24.31 -1.49 -25.50
C PRO A 23 22.78 -1.58 -25.43
N LEU A 24 22.06 -1.29 -26.50
CA LEU A 24 20.58 -1.39 -26.52
C LEU A 24 20.10 -2.82 -26.31
N THR A 25 20.73 -3.80 -27.01
CA THR A 25 20.37 -5.21 -26.83
C THR A 25 20.67 -5.66 -25.39
N PHE A 26 21.81 -5.26 -24.84
CA PHE A 26 22.18 -5.57 -23.46
C PHE A 26 21.18 -5.00 -22.45
N ILE A 27 20.81 -3.72 -22.59
CA ILE A 27 19.81 -3.07 -21.71
C ILE A 27 18.45 -3.76 -21.87
N ALA A 28 18.04 -4.08 -23.11
CA ALA A 28 16.77 -4.76 -23.36
C ALA A 28 16.73 -6.14 -22.69
N ILE A 29 17.79 -6.93 -22.78
CA ILE A 29 17.88 -8.25 -22.15
C ILE A 29 17.80 -8.12 -20.63
N ILE A 30 18.61 -7.23 -20.03
CA ILE A 30 18.58 -7.02 -18.56
C ILE A 30 17.19 -6.54 -18.11
N SER A 31 16.56 -5.63 -18.85
CA SER A 31 15.22 -5.14 -18.54
C SER A 31 14.18 -6.26 -18.59
N ILE A 32 14.20 -7.10 -19.62
CA ILE A 32 13.27 -8.24 -19.76
C ILE A 32 13.49 -9.24 -18.62
N LEU A 33 14.74 -9.58 -18.30
CA LEU A 33 15.06 -10.49 -17.20
C LEU A 33 14.64 -9.89 -15.85
N GLY A 34 14.89 -8.60 -15.62
CA GLY A 34 14.48 -7.89 -14.44
C GLY A 34 12.96 -7.85 -14.25
N VAL A 35 12.22 -7.48 -15.30
CA VAL A 35 10.75 -7.47 -15.27
C VAL A 35 10.20 -8.88 -15.08
N GLY A 36 10.77 -9.89 -15.74
CA GLY A 36 10.38 -11.29 -15.56
C GLY A 36 10.58 -11.77 -14.12
N MET A 37 11.72 -11.44 -13.52
CA MET A 37 12.02 -11.79 -12.12
C MET A 37 11.08 -11.08 -11.15
N ILE A 38 10.82 -9.78 -11.34
CA ILE A 38 9.89 -9.01 -10.52
C ILE A 38 8.47 -9.58 -10.65
N GLY A 39 8.02 -9.89 -11.87
CA GLY A 39 6.70 -10.49 -12.12
C GLY A 39 6.54 -11.84 -11.42
N PHE A 40 7.55 -12.69 -11.51
CA PHE A 40 7.57 -14.00 -10.82
C PHE A 40 7.51 -13.85 -9.31
N GLN A 41 8.31 -12.94 -8.75
CA GLN A 41 8.31 -12.66 -7.32
C GLN A 41 6.99 -12.07 -6.85
N THR A 42 6.43 -11.12 -7.58
CA THR A 42 5.12 -10.51 -7.28
C THR A 42 4.00 -11.56 -7.25
N TYR A 43 4.01 -12.49 -8.20
CA TYR A 43 3.03 -13.57 -8.25
C TYR A 43 3.15 -14.53 -7.04
N ASN A 44 4.37 -14.92 -6.69
CA ASN A 44 4.60 -15.86 -5.58
C ASN A 44 4.37 -15.24 -4.21
N ASP A 45 4.63 -13.95 -4.07
CA ASP A 45 4.57 -13.20 -2.81
C ASP A 45 3.27 -12.39 -2.67
N ALA A 46 2.28 -12.64 -3.54
CA ALA A 46 0.99 -11.97 -3.47
C ALA A 46 0.31 -12.23 -2.11
N PRO A 47 -0.29 -11.19 -1.50
CA PRO A 47 -1.04 -11.37 -0.26
C PRO A 47 -2.24 -12.29 -0.48
N PRO A 48 -2.52 -13.22 0.46
CA PRO A 48 -3.63 -14.13 0.30
C PRO A 48 -4.97 -13.38 0.42
N MET A 49 -5.91 -13.72 -0.44
CA MET A 49 -7.33 -13.44 -0.22
C MET A 49 -7.94 -14.61 0.54
N ALA A 50 -7.87 -14.53 1.86
CA ALA A 50 -8.28 -15.58 2.78
C ALA A 50 -9.70 -15.34 3.33
N GLN A 51 -10.26 -16.34 3.96
CA GLN A 51 -11.42 -16.20 4.82
C GLN A 51 -10.97 -15.70 6.19
N PHE A 52 -11.58 -14.63 6.68
CA PHE A 52 -11.32 -14.07 8.00
C PHE A 52 -12.35 -14.61 8.98
N VAL A 53 -11.89 -15.23 10.05
CA VAL A 53 -12.75 -15.89 11.04
C VAL A 53 -12.51 -15.33 12.45
N SER A 54 -13.58 -15.23 13.23
CA SER A 54 -13.48 -14.85 14.66
C SER A 54 -12.86 -16.00 15.48
N PRO A 55 -12.45 -15.75 16.72
CA PRO A 55 -11.98 -16.81 17.63
C PRO A 55 -13.03 -17.88 17.90
N LYS A 56 -14.31 -17.56 17.70
CA LYS A 56 -15.44 -18.50 17.84
C LYS A 56 -15.69 -19.33 16.59
N GLY A 57 -14.91 -19.11 15.52
CA GLY A 57 -15.08 -19.80 14.24
C GLY A 57 -16.16 -19.20 13.33
N GLU A 58 -16.71 -18.03 13.66
CA GLU A 58 -17.67 -17.34 12.81
C GLU A 58 -16.94 -16.66 11.65
N VAL A 59 -17.48 -16.79 10.45
CA VAL A 59 -16.94 -16.10 9.26
C VAL A 59 -17.28 -14.61 9.35
N ILE A 60 -16.27 -13.80 9.41
CA ILE A 60 -16.38 -12.33 9.46
C ILE A 60 -16.44 -11.76 8.05
N THR A 61 -15.54 -12.20 7.18
CA THR A 61 -15.55 -11.88 5.75
C THR A 61 -14.78 -12.96 4.99
N ASP A 62 -14.98 -13.02 3.68
CA ASP A 62 -14.37 -14.04 2.82
C ASP A 62 -13.84 -13.45 1.51
N LYS A 63 -13.22 -14.29 0.71
CA LYS A 63 -12.66 -13.92 -0.59
C LYS A 63 -13.72 -13.36 -1.53
N GLU A 64 -14.91 -13.90 -1.52
CA GLU A 64 -16.03 -13.50 -2.36
C GLU A 64 -16.47 -12.06 -2.04
N ALA A 65 -16.60 -11.74 -0.76
CA ALA A 65 -16.92 -10.40 -0.27
C ALA A 65 -15.80 -9.39 -0.61
N ILE A 66 -14.53 -9.78 -0.44
CA ILE A 66 -13.38 -8.94 -0.79
C ILE A 66 -13.38 -8.60 -2.29
N ILE A 67 -13.57 -9.60 -3.16
CA ILE A 67 -13.64 -9.40 -4.61
C ILE A 67 -14.87 -8.57 -4.99
N ALA A 68 -16.02 -8.80 -4.35
CA ALA A 68 -17.21 -7.98 -4.56
C ALA A 68 -16.97 -6.52 -4.17
N GLY A 69 -16.28 -6.29 -3.05
CA GLY A 69 -15.88 -4.95 -2.62
C GLY A 69 -14.93 -4.27 -3.59
N GLN A 70 -13.96 -4.99 -4.14
CA GLN A 70 -13.09 -4.47 -5.21
C GLN A 70 -13.90 -4.06 -6.44
N LYS A 71 -14.91 -4.84 -6.84
CA LYS A 71 -15.80 -4.48 -7.94
C LYS A 71 -16.61 -3.22 -7.64
N VAL A 72 -17.07 -3.05 -6.40
CA VAL A 72 -17.76 -1.83 -5.95
C VAL A 72 -16.80 -0.64 -6.04
N PHE A 73 -15.56 -0.79 -5.57
CA PHE A 73 -14.52 0.25 -5.67
C PHE A 73 -14.31 0.72 -7.11
N HIS A 74 -14.24 -0.21 -8.06
CA HIS A 74 -14.14 0.12 -9.49
C HIS A 74 -15.44 0.68 -10.08
N LYS A 75 -16.59 0.10 -9.72
CA LYS A 75 -17.92 0.54 -10.21
C LYS A 75 -18.16 2.02 -9.93
N TYR A 76 -17.76 2.48 -8.76
CA TYR A 76 -17.96 3.85 -8.32
C TYR A 76 -16.74 4.75 -8.56
N ALA A 77 -15.72 4.26 -9.28
CA ALA A 77 -14.50 4.99 -9.57
C ALA A 77 -13.87 5.65 -8.33
N LEU A 78 -13.82 4.94 -7.19
CA LEU A 78 -13.36 5.52 -5.93
C LEU A 78 -11.90 5.96 -5.96
N MET A 79 -11.09 5.48 -6.93
CA MET A 79 -9.72 5.96 -7.17
C MET A 79 -9.65 7.44 -7.55
N GLU A 80 -10.75 8.03 -8.04
CA GLU A 80 -10.85 9.47 -8.32
C GLU A 80 -10.99 10.31 -7.04
N TYR A 81 -11.40 9.68 -5.93
CA TYR A 81 -11.66 10.31 -4.64
C TYR A 81 -10.59 10.05 -3.59
N GLY A 82 -9.68 9.14 -3.85
CA GLY A 82 -8.59 8.79 -2.95
C GLY A 82 -7.65 7.78 -3.56
N SER A 83 -6.69 7.29 -2.77
CA SER A 83 -5.75 6.26 -3.19
C SER A 83 -6.01 4.93 -2.47
N PHE A 84 -5.47 3.85 -3.02
CA PHE A 84 -5.47 2.53 -2.41
C PHE A 84 -4.04 1.97 -2.53
N PHE A 85 -3.40 1.61 -1.44
CA PHE A 85 -1.96 1.31 -1.34
C PHE A 85 -1.06 2.45 -1.87
N GLY A 86 -1.53 3.70 -1.80
CA GLY A 86 -0.82 4.85 -2.34
C GLY A 86 -1.05 5.13 -3.83
N ASP A 87 -1.84 4.29 -4.52
CA ASP A 87 -2.21 4.45 -5.94
C ASP A 87 -3.59 5.06 -6.07
N GLY A 88 -3.72 6.17 -6.81
CA GLY A 88 -4.98 6.87 -7.07
C GLY A 88 -4.86 8.38 -6.91
N ALA A 89 -6.01 9.07 -6.77
CA ALA A 89 -6.05 10.51 -6.61
C ALA A 89 -5.52 10.95 -5.24
N GLN A 90 -4.83 12.09 -5.21
CA GLN A 90 -4.29 12.67 -3.97
C GLN A 90 -5.22 13.70 -3.31
N ARG A 91 -6.48 13.78 -3.76
CA ARG A 91 -7.47 14.73 -3.25
C ARG A 91 -8.19 14.28 -1.99
N GLY A 92 -8.18 12.98 -1.73
CA GLY A 92 -8.86 12.35 -0.61
C GLY A 92 -7.88 11.51 0.21
N PRO A 93 -8.41 10.66 1.11
CA PRO A 93 -7.61 9.77 1.92
C PRO A 93 -6.95 8.68 1.07
N ASP A 94 -5.91 8.04 1.61
CA ASP A 94 -5.59 6.68 1.20
C ASP A 94 -6.54 5.74 1.95
N PHE A 95 -7.38 5.02 1.22
CA PHE A 95 -8.43 4.18 1.81
C PHE A 95 -7.86 3.02 2.65
N THR A 96 -6.65 2.55 2.33
CA THR A 96 -5.99 1.53 3.16
C THR A 96 -5.45 2.11 4.46
N ALA A 97 -4.87 3.31 4.43
CA ALA A 97 -4.42 4.02 5.63
C ALA A 97 -5.61 4.41 6.51
N GLU A 98 -6.68 4.93 5.91
CA GLU A 98 -7.90 5.30 6.63
C GLU A 98 -8.53 4.08 7.31
N ALA A 99 -8.72 2.98 6.59
CA ALA A 99 -9.25 1.74 7.16
C ALA A 99 -8.36 1.21 8.29
N LEU A 100 -7.04 1.19 8.11
CA LEU A 100 -6.10 0.76 9.11
C LEU A 100 -6.16 1.63 10.37
N HIS A 101 -6.21 2.94 10.20
CA HIS A 101 -6.37 3.89 11.30
C HIS A 101 -7.66 3.63 12.08
N GLN A 102 -8.79 3.53 11.39
CA GLN A 102 -10.09 3.25 12.01
C GLN A 102 -10.10 1.90 12.74
N ILE A 103 -9.51 0.85 12.14
CA ILE A 103 -9.38 -0.45 12.80
C ILE A 103 -8.62 -0.31 14.12
N SER A 104 -7.49 0.40 14.13
CA SER A 104 -6.70 0.58 15.35
C SER A 104 -7.48 1.35 16.45
N VAL A 105 -8.25 2.37 16.07
CA VAL A 105 -9.12 3.14 16.96
C VAL A 105 -10.23 2.25 17.54
N PHE A 106 -10.90 1.44 16.71
CA PHE A 106 -11.96 0.54 17.18
C PHE A 106 -11.44 -0.60 18.04
N MET A 107 -10.25 -1.13 17.74
CA MET A 107 -9.58 -2.10 18.62
C MET A 107 -9.25 -1.47 19.99
N GLN A 108 -8.83 -0.21 20.01
CA GLN A 108 -8.57 0.53 21.25
C GLN A 108 -9.87 0.73 22.04
N GLU A 109 -10.96 1.13 21.38
CA GLU A 109 -12.28 1.23 22.00
C GLU A 109 -12.69 -0.09 22.68
N TYR A 110 -12.54 -1.21 21.97
CA TYR A 110 -12.84 -2.53 22.49
C TYR A 110 -12.01 -2.89 23.73
N LYS A 111 -10.69 -2.72 23.66
CA LYS A 111 -9.79 -3.05 24.77
C LYS A 111 -9.98 -2.15 25.99
N ILE A 112 -10.26 -0.87 25.80
CA ILE A 112 -10.61 0.06 26.87
C ILE A 112 -11.91 -0.35 27.55
N ALA A 113 -12.93 -0.75 26.77
CA ALA A 113 -14.19 -1.23 27.32
C ALA A 113 -13.98 -2.52 28.12
N GLN A 114 -13.21 -3.47 27.62
CA GLN A 114 -12.85 -4.69 28.35
C GLN A 114 -12.09 -4.38 29.67
N PHE A 115 -11.09 -3.49 29.58
CA PHE A 115 -10.35 -3.08 30.80
C PHE A 115 -11.27 -2.47 31.83
N THR A 116 -12.15 -1.56 31.43
CA THR A 116 -13.10 -0.89 32.30
C THR A 116 -14.07 -1.89 32.93
N GLN A 117 -14.55 -2.86 32.18
CA GLN A 117 -15.41 -3.92 32.66
C GLN A 117 -14.70 -4.82 33.72
N ALA A 118 -13.43 -5.13 33.48
CA ALA A 118 -12.65 -6.00 34.36
C ALA A 118 -12.20 -5.30 35.66
N GLN A 119 -11.85 -4.00 35.60
CA GLN A 119 -11.26 -3.25 36.70
C GLN A 119 -12.29 -2.35 37.45
N GLY A 120 -13.44 -2.11 36.83
CA GLY A 120 -14.47 -1.20 37.37
C GLY A 120 -14.12 0.30 37.24
N VAL A 121 -12.98 0.63 36.64
CA VAL A 121 -12.50 2.00 36.36
C VAL A 121 -11.91 2.12 34.96
N ALA A 122 -12.01 3.30 34.37
CA ALA A 122 -11.39 3.57 33.08
C ALA A 122 -9.86 3.55 33.22
N PRO A 123 -9.13 3.11 32.14
CA PRO A 123 -7.67 3.10 32.15
C PRO A 123 -7.10 4.53 32.20
N ASP A 124 -6.04 4.71 32.97
CA ASP A 124 -5.28 5.96 33.03
C ASP A 124 -4.45 6.17 31.73
N ASP A 125 -3.79 7.33 31.61
CA ASP A 125 -3.01 7.70 30.43
C ASP A 125 -1.88 6.70 30.10
N LEU A 126 -1.25 6.12 31.11
CA LEU A 126 -0.20 5.12 30.94
C LEU A 126 -0.79 3.81 30.43
N GLN A 127 -1.88 3.37 31.03
CA GLN A 127 -2.60 2.16 30.62
C GLN A 127 -3.16 2.27 29.21
N GLN A 128 -3.68 3.45 28.82
CA GLN A 128 -4.11 3.71 27.44
C GLN A 128 -2.96 3.62 26.43
N LYS A 129 -1.79 4.16 26.76
CA LYS A 129 -0.59 4.01 25.94
C LYS A 129 -0.15 2.55 25.84
N MET A 130 -0.19 1.79 26.90
CA MET A 130 0.11 0.35 26.87
C MET A 130 -0.88 -0.41 25.98
N ILE A 131 -2.16 -0.11 26.05
CA ILE A 131 -3.19 -0.69 25.18
C ILE A 131 -2.89 -0.35 23.71
N ALA A 132 -2.54 0.89 23.41
CA ALA A 132 -2.18 1.30 22.04
C ALA A 132 -0.96 0.54 21.50
N GLU A 133 0.10 0.37 22.31
CA GLU A 133 1.27 -0.43 21.89
C GLU A 133 0.92 -1.92 21.70
N GLN A 134 0.10 -2.51 22.56
CA GLN A 134 -0.38 -3.89 22.37
C GLN A 134 -1.15 -4.06 21.06
N ILE A 135 -1.94 -3.07 20.65
CA ILE A 135 -2.68 -3.11 19.37
C ILE A 135 -1.72 -3.08 18.20
N LYS A 136 -0.68 -2.23 18.24
CA LYS A 136 0.34 -2.18 17.20
C LYS A 136 1.04 -3.54 17.02
N GLU A 137 1.40 -4.19 18.12
CA GLU A 137 1.98 -5.53 18.10
C GLU A 137 1.00 -6.57 17.57
N GLU A 138 -0.27 -6.52 18.00
CA GLU A 138 -1.32 -7.46 17.61
C GLU A 138 -1.62 -7.40 16.11
N LEU A 139 -1.67 -6.21 15.52
CA LEU A 139 -1.87 -6.00 14.08
C LEU A 139 -0.73 -6.56 13.22
N LYS A 140 0.50 -6.64 13.77
CA LYS A 140 1.66 -7.23 13.08
C LYS A 140 1.63 -8.77 13.03
N ILE A 141 0.90 -9.42 13.93
CA ILE A 141 0.88 -10.87 14.02
C ILE A 141 0.13 -11.48 12.82
N ASN A 142 0.85 -12.24 12.01
CA ASN A 142 0.23 -12.96 10.90
C ASN A 142 -0.35 -14.29 11.40
N ARG A 143 -1.68 -14.38 11.43
CA ARG A 143 -2.44 -15.58 11.82
C ARG A 143 -3.04 -16.31 10.61
N TYR A 144 -2.40 -16.15 9.44
CA TYR A 144 -2.82 -16.83 8.22
C TYR A 144 -2.39 -18.30 8.23
N ASP A 145 -3.36 -19.20 8.10
CA ASP A 145 -3.12 -20.62 7.85
C ASP A 145 -3.30 -20.93 6.35
N LYS A 146 -2.20 -21.28 5.70
CA LYS A 146 -2.17 -21.61 4.27
C LYS A 146 -2.99 -22.86 3.94
N LYS A 147 -3.12 -23.81 4.87
CA LYS A 147 -3.81 -25.09 4.60
C LYS A 147 -5.32 -24.90 4.52
N SER A 148 -5.87 -24.12 5.43
CA SER A 148 -7.31 -23.81 5.46
C SER A 148 -7.66 -22.57 4.66
N ASN A 149 -6.67 -21.79 4.21
CA ASN A 149 -6.83 -20.45 3.60
C ASN A 149 -7.64 -19.51 4.50
N THR A 150 -7.35 -19.52 5.80
CA THR A 150 -8.05 -18.71 6.79
C THR A 150 -7.08 -17.80 7.55
N VAL A 151 -7.58 -16.63 7.97
CA VAL A 151 -6.92 -15.74 8.94
C VAL A 151 -7.78 -15.72 10.19
N MET A 152 -7.20 -16.12 11.31
CA MET A 152 -7.90 -16.06 12.60
C MET A 152 -7.73 -14.64 13.19
N LEU A 153 -8.82 -13.90 13.27
CA LEU A 153 -8.84 -12.59 13.90
C LEU A 153 -8.83 -12.73 15.44
N SER A 154 -8.38 -11.69 16.13
CA SER A 154 -8.68 -11.54 17.55
C SER A 154 -10.11 -11.02 17.74
N ASP A 155 -10.61 -11.06 18.99
CA ASP A 155 -11.92 -10.47 19.31
C ASP A 155 -11.95 -8.96 19.03
N ALA A 156 -10.84 -8.26 19.26
CA ALA A 156 -10.71 -6.83 18.99
C ALA A 156 -10.74 -6.54 17.47
N GLU A 157 -10.07 -7.34 16.65
CA GLU A 157 -10.09 -7.21 15.20
C GLU A 157 -11.50 -7.54 14.62
N ALA A 158 -12.15 -8.58 15.12
CA ALA A 158 -13.51 -8.93 14.72
C ALA A 158 -14.52 -7.83 15.08
N TYR A 159 -14.40 -7.25 16.27
CA TYR A 159 -15.18 -6.08 16.68
C TYR A 159 -14.92 -4.88 15.75
N ALA A 160 -13.64 -4.61 15.46
CA ALA A 160 -13.24 -3.50 14.61
C ALA A 160 -13.81 -3.62 13.18
N PHE A 161 -13.92 -4.83 12.62
CA PHE A 161 -14.57 -5.03 11.33
C PHE A 161 -16.04 -4.60 11.33
N GLY A 162 -16.81 -4.99 12.36
CA GLY A 162 -18.21 -4.56 12.49
C GLY A 162 -18.35 -3.04 12.60
N LYS A 163 -17.46 -2.40 13.37
CA LYS A 163 -17.43 -0.94 13.49
C LYS A 163 -17.00 -0.25 12.19
N LEU A 164 -16.04 -0.82 11.48
CA LEU A 164 -15.58 -0.31 10.19
C LEU A 164 -16.72 -0.33 9.15
N THR A 165 -17.52 -1.40 9.13
CA THR A 165 -18.69 -1.49 8.26
C THR A 165 -19.73 -0.42 8.60
N THR A 166 -19.95 -0.16 9.88
CA THR A 166 -20.84 0.93 10.33
C THR A 166 -20.27 2.29 9.93
N TYR A 167 -18.98 2.51 10.12
CA TYR A 167 -18.28 3.74 9.75
C TYR A 167 -18.47 4.07 8.25
N TYR A 168 -18.24 3.11 7.36
CA TYR A 168 -18.42 3.33 5.93
C TYR A 168 -19.88 3.42 5.52
N THR A 169 -20.80 2.75 6.23
CA THR A 169 -22.23 2.93 6.00
C THR A 169 -22.67 4.36 6.35
N ASP A 170 -22.24 4.86 7.50
CA ASP A 170 -22.50 6.25 7.89
C ASP A 170 -21.89 7.24 6.89
N LEU A 171 -20.65 6.98 6.45
CA LEU A 171 -19.93 7.86 5.53
C LEU A 171 -20.58 7.95 4.15
N TYR A 172 -20.96 6.81 3.56
CA TYR A 172 -21.43 6.75 2.17
C TYR A 172 -22.94 6.87 2.04
N ILE A 173 -23.73 6.51 3.05
CA ILE A 173 -25.20 6.42 2.95
C ILE A 173 -25.91 7.39 3.91
N ASP A 174 -25.59 7.33 5.21
CA ASP A 174 -26.49 7.85 6.23
C ASP A 174 -26.16 9.27 6.71
N LYS A 175 -24.90 9.68 6.69
CA LYS A 175 -24.48 10.94 7.30
C LYS A 175 -23.69 11.82 6.34
N ASN A 176 -24.03 13.10 6.33
CA ASN A 176 -23.18 14.11 5.73
C ASN A 176 -22.07 14.47 6.71
N GLN A 177 -20.88 13.91 6.52
CA GLN A 177 -19.72 14.15 7.37
C GLN A 177 -18.81 15.28 6.80
N GLY A 178 -19.38 16.34 6.25
CA GLY A 178 -18.63 17.50 5.79
C GLY A 178 -17.91 17.28 4.44
N ASP A 179 -16.67 17.72 4.34
CA ASP A 179 -15.92 17.77 3.07
C ASP A 179 -15.32 16.42 2.63
N HIS A 180 -15.91 15.30 3.05
CA HIS A 180 -15.45 13.98 2.62
C HIS A 180 -15.79 13.71 1.14
N PHE A 181 -14.87 13.07 0.47
CA PHE A 181 -15.07 12.52 -0.87
C PHE A 181 -15.16 10.99 -0.79
N PRO A 182 -16.08 10.36 -1.50
CA PRO A 182 -17.16 10.90 -2.35
C PRO A 182 -18.31 11.53 -1.54
N PRO A 183 -19.21 12.27 -2.21
CA PRO A 183 -20.39 12.86 -1.56
C PRO A 183 -21.28 11.81 -0.90
N VAL A 184 -22.02 12.20 0.13
CA VAL A 184 -23.03 11.35 0.80
C VAL A 184 -24.05 10.84 -0.19
N GLY A 185 -24.48 9.59 -0.05
CA GLY A 185 -25.41 8.93 -0.96
C GLY A 185 -24.79 8.50 -2.29
N TYR A 186 -23.47 8.61 -2.43
CA TYR A 186 -22.76 8.18 -3.63
C TYR A 186 -22.90 6.67 -3.86
N ILE A 187 -22.88 5.89 -2.79
CA ILE A 187 -23.23 4.47 -2.78
C ILE A 187 -24.52 4.34 -1.97
N SER A 188 -25.58 3.84 -2.59
CA SER A 188 -26.89 3.75 -1.94
C SER A 188 -27.23 2.35 -1.43
N ASP A 189 -26.52 1.32 -1.88
CA ASP A 189 -26.74 -0.08 -1.48
C ASP A 189 -25.84 -0.45 -0.30
N ARG A 190 -26.47 -0.79 0.84
CA ARG A 190 -25.78 -1.23 2.05
C ARG A 190 -24.97 -2.51 1.86
N ALA A 191 -25.43 -3.43 1.01
CA ALA A 191 -24.70 -4.65 0.71
C ALA A 191 -23.39 -4.34 -0.05
N GLU A 192 -23.42 -3.37 -0.97
CA GLU A 192 -22.22 -2.89 -1.65
C GLU A 192 -21.24 -2.24 -0.67
N VAL A 193 -21.72 -1.43 0.29
CA VAL A 193 -20.86 -0.83 1.33
C VAL A 193 -20.26 -1.90 2.26
N THR A 194 -21.02 -2.93 2.61
CA THR A 194 -20.49 -4.04 3.42
C THR A 194 -19.36 -4.77 2.67
N ASN A 195 -19.55 -5.06 1.38
CA ASN A 195 -18.50 -5.66 0.56
C ASN A 195 -17.28 -4.72 0.40
N LEU A 196 -17.52 -3.43 0.21
CA LEU A 196 -16.45 -2.43 0.15
C LEU A 196 -15.64 -2.39 1.45
N SER A 197 -16.33 -2.48 2.60
CA SER A 197 -15.69 -2.57 3.93
C SER A 197 -14.82 -3.82 4.05
N ALA A 198 -15.25 -4.95 3.48
CA ALA A 198 -14.44 -6.16 3.44
C ALA A 198 -13.17 -5.99 2.60
N PHE A 199 -13.26 -5.31 1.47
CA PHE A 199 -12.11 -4.99 0.62
C PHE A 199 -11.13 -4.04 1.34
N PHE A 200 -11.62 -3.00 1.99
CA PHE A 200 -10.79 -2.07 2.74
C PHE A 200 -10.16 -2.72 3.98
N PHE A 201 -10.89 -3.56 4.69
CA PHE A 201 -10.36 -4.33 5.80
C PHE A 201 -9.23 -5.28 5.37
N TRP A 202 -9.42 -6.01 4.27
CA TRP A 202 -8.37 -6.83 3.68
C TRP A 202 -7.15 -6.00 3.29
N GLY A 203 -7.36 -4.84 2.65
CA GLY A 203 -6.28 -3.92 2.30
C GLY A 203 -5.50 -3.44 3.51
N ALA A 204 -6.18 -3.06 4.59
CA ALA A 204 -5.56 -2.68 5.85
C ALA A 204 -4.73 -3.83 6.45
N TRP A 205 -5.28 -5.04 6.47
CA TRP A 205 -4.56 -6.24 6.92
C TRP A 205 -3.29 -6.48 6.09
N VAL A 206 -3.37 -6.39 4.75
CA VAL A 206 -2.22 -6.54 3.83
C VAL A 206 -1.11 -5.54 4.13
N CYS A 207 -1.45 -4.30 4.45
CA CYS A 207 -0.45 -3.25 4.64
C CYS A 207 0.15 -3.19 6.06
N VAL A 208 -0.44 -3.85 7.06
CA VAL A 208 0.08 -3.82 8.43
C VAL A 208 0.65 -5.16 8.91
N THR A 209 0.03 -6.28 8.54
CA THR A 209 0.40 -7.61 9.05
C THR A 209 1.71 -8.08 8.43
N ASP A 210 2.65 -8.52 9.26
CA ASP A 210 3.94 -9.01 8.79
C ASP A 210 3.78 -10.24 7.91
N ARG A 211 4.48 -10.27 6.78
CA ARG A 211 4.47 -11.44 5.91
C ARG A 211 5.26 -12.59 6.56
N PRO A 212 4.92 -13.84 6.27
CA PRO A 212 5.58 -14.99 6.88
C PRO A 212 7.11 -14.92 6.74
N GLY A 213 7.82 -15.02 7.88
CA GLY A 213 9.27 -15.02 7.92
C GLY A 213 9.94 -13.65 7.78
N SER A 214 9.17 -12.56 7.85
CA SER A 214 9.66 -11.19 7.76
C SER A 214 9.16 -10.36 8.95
N ASN A 215 9.78 -9.20 9.15
CA ASN A 215 9.38 -8.19 10.13
C ASN A 215 8.76 -6.94 9.46
N TYR A 216 8.14 -7.15 8.31
CA TYR A 216 7.45 -6.13 7.54
C TYR A 216 6.25 -6.76 6.81
N SER A 217 5.27 -5.92 6.51
CA SER A 217 4.02 -6.33 5.85
C SER A 217 4.22 -6.67 4.36
N TYR A 218 3.14 -7.13 3.71
CA TYR A 218 3.15 -7.43 2.27
C TYR A 218 3.45 -6.19 1.40
N THR A 219 3.25 -4.98 1.95
CA THR A 219 3.54 -3.69 1.29
C THR A 219 4.72 -2.94 1.90
N HIS A 220 5.60 -3.63 2.65
CA HIS A 220 6.70 -3.01 3.41
C HIS A 220 6.25 -1.91 4.39
N ASN A 221 5.13 -2.13 5.06
CA ASN A 221 4.50 -1.19 6.00
C ASN A 221 4.06 0.13 5.33
N TRP A 222 3.64 0.06 4.08
CA TRP A 222 3.04 1.18 3.38
C TRP A 222 1.52 0.98 3.25
N PRO A 223 0.67 2.01 3.38
CA PRO A 223 0.98 3.42 3.63
C PRO A 223 1.34 3.72 5.08
N TYR A 224 1.92 4.91 5.30
CA TYR A 224 2.35 5.36 6.62
C TYR A 224 1.15 5.67 7.52
N ASP A 225 1.04 4.96 8.65
CA ASP A 225 0.14 5.26 9.76
C ASP A 225 0.82 4.92 11.09
N PRO A 226 1.45 5.91 11.76
CA PRO A 226 2.16 5.66 13.02
C PRO A 226 1.22 5.28 14.17
N GLY A 227 -0.08 5.62 14.07
CA GLY A 227 -1.09 5.26 15.07
C GLY A 227 -1.26 3.75 15.19
N SER A 228 -1.26 3.04 14.07
CA SER A 228 -1.31 1.57 14.02
C SER A 228 0.06 0.90 14.02
N GLY A 229 1.16 1.66 14.13
CA GLY A 229 2.53 1.13 14.05
C GLY A 229 3.02 0.87 12.63
N ASN A 230 2.30 1.33 11.61
CA ASN A 230 2.67 1.11 10.22
C ASN A 230 3.68 2.16 9.73
N THR A 231 4.96 1.84 9.83
CA THR A 231 6.07 2.71 9.42
C THR A 231 6.86 2.04 8.30
N PRO A 232 7.01 2.70 7.13
CA PRO A 232 7.75 2.16 6.00
C PRO A 232 9.17 1.73 6.37
N THR A 233 9.62 0.63 5.79
CA THR A 233 10.94 0.07 6.09
C THR A 233 12.06 0.92 5.49
N SER A 234 13.22 0.98 6.16
CA SER A 234 14.39 1.72 5.69
C SER A 234 14.84 1.34 4.27
N PRO A 235 14.83 0.06 3.83
CA PRO A 235 15.16 -0.29 2.45
C PRO A 235 14.29 0.40 1.39
N VAL A 236 12.98 0.58 1.64
CA VAL A 236 12.08 1.27 0.70
C VAL A 236 12.50 2.72 0.50
N ILE A 237 12.81 3.41 1.58
CA ILE A 237 13.29 4.81 1.54
C ILE A 237 14.63 4.88 0.82
N LEU A 238 15.58 4.00 1.17
CA LEU A 238 16.91 3.95 0.57
C LEU A 238 16.84 3.74 -0.96
N TRP A 239 16.07 2.75 -1.41
CA TRP A 239 15.93 2.47 -2.85
C TRP A 239 15.25 3.61 -3.60
N SER A 240 14.28 4.30 -2.97
CA SER A 240 13.63 5.48 -3.57
C SER A 240 14.61 6.62 -3.75
N VAL A 241 15.46 6.89 -2.74
CA VAL A 241 16.52 7.92 -2.82
C VAL A 241 17.57 7.55 -3.87
N LEU A 242 18.04 6.31 -3.89
CA LEU A 242 19.02 5.83 -4.87
C LEU A 242 18.46 5.89 -6.31
N GLY A 243 17.19 5.55 -6.49
CA GLY A 243 16.50 5.66 -7.77
C GLY A 243 16.43 7.11 -8.26
N LEU A 244 16.08 8.05 -7.40
CA LEU A 244 16.04 9.47 -7.72
C LEU A 244 17.43 10.01 -8.08
N LEU A 245 18.44 9.70 -7.28
CA LEU A 245 19.82 10.12 -7.56
C LEU A 245 20.34 9.53 -8.87
N GLY A 246 20.07 8.25 -9.13
CA GLY A 246 20.41 7.58 -10.38
C GLY A 246 19.75 8.23 -11.59
N PHE A 247 18.47 8.61 -11.47
CA PHE A 247 17.74 9.33 -12.50
C PHE A 247 18.35 10.72 -12.79
N VAL A 248 18.63 11.50 -11.75
CA VAL A 248 19.27 12.83 -11.90
C VAL A 248 20.65 12.71 -12.55
N LEU A 249 21.44 11.71 -12.13
CA LEU A 249 22.74 11.44 -12.73
C LEU A 249 22.63 11.08 -14.22
N ALA A 250 21.68 10.21 -14.56
CA ALA A 250 21.43 9.83 -15.96
C ALA A 250 21.04 11.04 -16.82
N CYS A 251 20.14 11.89 -16.32
CA CYS A 251 19.78 13.14 -16.97
C CYS A 251 20.99 14.07 -17.16
N GLY A 252 21.83 14.21 -16.14
CA GLY A 252 23.06 15.00 -16.22
C GLY A 252 24.04 14.50 -17.30
N ILE A 253 24.23 13.17 -17.38
CA ILE A 253 25.05 12.54 -18.41
C ILE A 253 24.50 12.84 -19.80
N VAL A 254 23.19 12.65 -20.01
CA VAL A 254 22.56 12.94 -21.31
C VAL A 254 22.72 14.40 -21.70
N LEU A 255 22.45 15.32 -20.78
CA LEU A 255 22.59 16.76 -21.04
C LEU A 255 24.05 17.15 -21.33
N TYR A 256 25.02 16.55 -20.65
CA TYR A 256 26.43 16.74 -20.95
C TYR A 256 26.78 16.35 -22.38
N TYR A 257 26.35 15.16 -22.83
CA TYR A 257 26.62 14.71 -24.20
C TYR A 257 25.88 15.54 -25.25
N ILE A 258 24.64 15.98 -24.99
CA ILE A 258 23.92 16.90 -25.89
C ILE A 258 24.68 18.22 -26.00
N GLY A 259 25.17 18.77 -24.89
CA GLY A 259 25.98 19.99 -24.88
C GLY A 259 27.26 19.86 -25.70
N GLN A 260 27.97 18.72 -25.59
CA GLN A 260 29.16 18.44 -26.40
C GLN A 260 28.82 18.29 -27.89
N TYR A 261 27.70 17.64 -28.22
CA TYR A 261 27.23 17.49 -29.59
C TYR A 261 26.96 18.85 -30.26
N ASN A 262 26.28 19.75 -29.55
CA ASN A 262 25.96 21.08 -30.08
C ASN A 262 27.18 22.01 -30.25
N GLN A 263 28.34 21.65 -29.70
CA GLN A 263 29.60 22.40 -29.88
C GLN A 263 30.43 21.91 -31.08
N LEU A 264 30.00 20.81 -31.73
CA LEU A 264 30.69 20.33 -32.91
C LEU A 264 30.39 21.25 -34.13
N PRO A 265 31.38 21.71 -34.88
CA PRO A 265 31.16 22.47 -36.11
C PRO A 265 30.39 21.61 -37.13
N ASN A 266 29.39 22.21 -37.78
CA ASN A 266 28.65 21.59 -38.90
C ASN A 266 29.57 21.28 -40.10
#